data_0a7b859a794efd1793aa1014bd7879e0
#
_entry.id   0a7b859a794efd1793aa1014bd7879e0
#
_cell.length_a   1.000
_cell.length_b   1.000
_cell.length_c   1.000
_cell.angle_alpha   90.00
_cell.angle_beta   90.00
_cell.angle_gamma   90.00
#
_symmetry.space_group_name_H-M   'P 1'
#
loop_
_entity.id
_entity.type
_entity.pdbx_description
1 polymer ?
#
loop_
_entity_poly.entity_id
_entity_poly.type
_entity_poly.pdbx_seq_one_letter_code
_entity_poly.pdbx_strand_id
1 'polypeptide(L)'
;TRMGQTTTKDMTPETFREQYGFEPIHMIDLKALMGDTSDNIPGVPGVGEKTAMDLIQKYGSVDAIYEKLPDIDAKPAAIKKLTAGEDAARHSYWLATIVTDAPLSFDPAENRVQKPTPAAYPLFLKLEFSKLIEKMGLRPEETAPADAAPDVTVTAECVTEEDRAQEVLELFRKADHVTVLALPDLSGIIADCDTGADTALSAEFFFERYTGDWNALLNALFAADIKKVSHNVKDLMRTLLENGLNAEGFMFDTALAAYLVDATSGKYEIGQLFAGYFQTELVKPVHLE
;
A
#
# COMPACT_ATOMS: atom_id res chain seq x y z
N THR A 1 20.31 0.52 -11.15
CA THR A 1 20.16 0.95 -9.75
C THR A 1 21.49 0.77 -9.03
N ARG A 2 22.17 1.83 -8.67
CA ARG A 2 23.33 1.76 -7.77
C ARG A 2 22.89 2.37 -6.43
N MET A 3 23.03 1.64 -5.34
CA MET A 3 22.75 2.10 -3.97
C MET A 3 21.34 2.70 -3.75
N GLY A 4 20.29 2.08 -4.30
CA GLY A 4 18.91 2.54 -4.06
C GLY A 4 18.48 3.80 -4.83
N GLN A 5 19.34 4.40 -5.63
CA GLN A 5 18.95 5.51 -6.50
C GLN A 5 18.51 4.98 -7.87
N THR A 6 17.28 5.26 -8.25
CA THR A 6 16.75 5.02 -9.60
C THR A 6 16.98 6.28 -10.42
N THR A 7 17.76 6.16 -11.50
CA THR A 7 17.92 7.22 -12.50
C THR A 7 17.08 6.87 -13.72
N THR A 8 16.29 7.80 -14.21
CA THR A 8 15.54 7.68 -15.46
C THR A 8 16.28 8.47 -16.54
N LYS A 9 16.43 7.88 -17.73
CA LYS A 9 17.00 8.53 -18.89
C LYS A 9 16.01 8.42 -20.04
N ASP A 10 15.63 9.53 -20.61
CA ASP A 10 14.83 9.52 -21.83
C ASP A 10 15.69 9.08 -23.02
N MET A 11 15.19 8.09 -23.75
CA MET A 11 15.86 7.52 -24.90
C MET A 11 15.15 7.98 -26.18
N THR A 12 15.77 8.93 -26.88
CA THR A 12 15.32 9.32 -28.21
C THR A 12 16.06 8.50 -29.29
N PRO A 13 15.61 8.47 -30.56
CA PRO A 13 16.34 7.79 -31.63
C PRO A 13 17.79 8.28 -31.77
N GLU A 14 18.04 9.57 -31.51
CA GLU A 14 19.40 10.17 -31.55
C GLU A 14 20.26 9.63 -30.43
N THR A 15 19.79 9.69 -29.17
CA THR A 15 20.53 9.17 -28.02
C THR A 15 20.73 7.66 -28.07
N PHE A 16 19.79 6.95 -28.72
CA PHE A 16 19.92 5.52 -28.97
C PHE A 16 21.08 5.23 -29.96
N ARG A 17 21.14 5.95 -31.12
CA ARG A 17 22.22 5.82 -32.09
C ARG A 17 23.57 6.15 -31.48
N GLU A 18 23.66 7.21 -30.67
CA GLU A 18 24.89 7.58 -29.98
C GLU A 18 25.36 6.47 -29.01
N GLN A 19 24.43 5.81 -28.34
CA GLN A 19 24.74 4.81 -27.35
C GLN A 19 25.05 3.43 -27.97
N TYR A 20 24.31 3.02 -29.01
CA TYR A 20 24.36 1.68 -29.57
C TYR A 20 25.04 1.60 -30.93
N GLY A 21 25.16 2.70 -31.66
CA GLY A 21 25.83 2.79 -32.96
C GLY A 21 24.99 2.27 -34.13
N PHE A 22 23.67 2.08 -33.97
CA PHE A 22 22.74 1.66 -35.02
C PHE A 22 21.32 2.20 -34.74
N GLU A 23 20.42 2.07 -35.72
CA GLU A 23 19.05 2.53 -35.60
C GLU A 23 18.22 1.67 -34.64
N PRO A 24 17.25 2.24 -33.88
CA PRO A 24 16.43 1.50 -32.94
C PRO A 24 15.75 0.24 -33.49
N ILE A 25 15.37 0.23 -34.78
CA ILE A 25 14.73 -0.91 -35.43
C ILE A 25 15.61 -2.16 -35.40
N HIS A 26 16.94 -2.00 -35.47
CA HIS A 26 17.90 -3.10 -35.47
C HIS A 26 18.11 -3.73 -34.08
N MET A 27 17.38 -3.26 -33.04
CA MET A 27 17.27 -3.99 -31.79
C MET A 27 16.65 -5.38 -31.99
N ILE A 28 15.74 -5.52 -32.97
CA ILE A 28 15.18 -6.81 -33.40
C ILE A 28 16.29 -7.75 -33.89
N ASP A 29 17.17 -7.24 -34.74
CA ASP A 29 18.32 -7.99 -35.28
C ASP A 29 19.30 -8.38 -34.18
N LEU A 30 19.55 -7.48 -33.25
CA LEU A 30 20.42 -7.75 -32.10
C LEU A 30 19.85 -8.89 -31.23
N LYS A 31 18.56 -8.83 -30.89
CA LYS A 31 17.87 -9.89 -30.14
C LYS A 31 17.81 -11.21 -30.92
N ALA A 32 17.70 -11.14 -32.23
CA ALA A 32 17.71 -12.33 -33.11
C ALA A 32 19.03 -13.09 -33.02
N LEU A 33 20.16 -12.39 -32.87
CA LEU A 33 21.47 -13.00 -32.75
C LEU A 33 21.80 -13.45 -31.33
N MET A 34 21.65 -12.55 -30.34
CA MET A 34 22.08 -12.85 -28.96
C MET A 34 21.01 -13.56 -28.11
N GLY A 35 19.75 -13.54 -28.55
CA GLY A 35 18.62 -13.97 -27.76
C GLY A 35 18.16 -12.93 -26.73
N ASP A 36 17.03 -13.23 -26.08
CA ASP A 36 16.51 -12.49 -24.95
C ASP A 36 15.85 -13.45 -23.96
N THR A 37 16.50 -13.67 -22.83
CA THR A 37 16.04 -14.64 -21.83
C THR A 37 14.76 -14.17 -21.12
N SER A 38 14.50 -12.85 -21.05
CA SER A 38 13.28 -12.31 -20.44
C SER A 38 12.05 -12.61 -21.29
N ASP A 39 12.21 -12.62 -22.61
CA ASP A 39 11.15 -12.88 -23.58
C ASP A 39 11.21 -14.32 -24.14
N ASN A 40 12.11 -15.15 -23.59
CA ASN A 40 12.34 -16.53 -24.04
C ASN A 40 12.70 -16.64 -25.55
N ILE A 41 13.44 -15.65 -26.07
CA ILE A 41 13.96 -15.65 -27.45
C ILE A 41 15.32 -16.36 -27.43
N PRO A 42 15.50 -17.48 -28.19
CA PRO A 42 16.69 -18.31 -28.06
C PRO A 42 17.98 -17.67 -28.59
N GLY A 43 17.90 -16.89 -29.67
CA GLY A 43 19.07 -16.39 -30.36
C GLY A 43 19.89 -17.48 -31.04
N VAL A 44 21.08 -17.13 -31.50
CA VAL A 44 22.07 -18.07 -32.05
C VAL A 44 22.91 -18.68 -30.91
N PRO A 45 22.89 -20.00 -30.72
CA PRO A 45 23.63 -20.63 -29.64
C PRO A 45 25.11 -20.25 -29.58
N GLY A 46 25.53 -19.66 -28.47
CA GLY A 46 26.92 -19.23 -28.23
C GLY A 46 27.33 -17.91 -28.90
N VAL A 47 26.39 -17.16 -29.50
CA VAL A 47 26.57 -15.76 -29.89
C VAL A 47 26.05 -14.89 -28.75
N GLY A 48 26.95 -14.19 -28.06
CA GLY A 48 26.58 -13.28 -26.99
C GLY A 48 26.51 -11.82 -27.45
N GLU A 49 26.01 -10.95 -26.53
CA GLU A 49 25.76 -9.52 -26.77
C GLU A 49 26.92 -8.82 -27.52
N LYS A 50 28.17 -8.98 -27.04
CA LYS A 50 29.32 -8.31 -27.64
C LYS A 50 29.53 -8.68 -29.11
N THR A 51 29.36 -9.95 -29.46
CA THR A 51 29.55 -10.42 -30.85
C THR A 51 28.36 -9.97 -31.71
N ALA A 52 27.15 -10.07 -31.19
CA ALA A 52 25.93 -9.61 -31.88
C ALA A 52 25.99 -8.10 -32.13
N MET A 53 26.37 -7.31 -31.13
CA MET A 53 26.52 -5.86 -31.22
C MET A 53 27.52 -5.45 -32.31
N ASP A 54 28.72 -6.06 -32.33
CA ASP A 54 29.76 -5.80 -33.34
C ASP A 54 29.28 -6.11 -34.75
N LEU A 55 28.56 -7.20 -34.92
CA LEU A 55 28.01 -7.60 -36.23
C LEU A 55 26.91 -6.64 -36.69
N ILE A 56 25.97 -6.23 -35.82
CA ILE A 56 24.91 -5.30 -36.19
C ILE A 56 25.48 -3.91 -36.49
N GLN A 57 26.45 -3.45 -35.73
CA GLN A 57 27.11 -2.16 -36.01
C GLN A 57 27.82 -2.16 -37.37
N LYS A 58 28.40 -3.31 -37.79
CA LYS A 58 29.14 -3.42 -39.06
C LYS A 58 28.25 -3.69 -40.27
N TYR A 59 27.22 -4.51 -40.08
CA TYR A 59 26.43 -5.07 -41.22
C TYR A 59 24.97 -4.61 -41.20
N GLY A 60 24.46 -4.08 -40.11
CA GLY A 60 23.14 -3.48 -39.98
C GLY A 60 22.03 -4.47 -39.61
N SER A 61 21.90 -5.59 -40.34
CA SER A 61 20.79 -6.52 -40.14
C SER A 61 21.22 -7.99 -40.18
N VAL A 62 20.37 -8.86 -39.66
CA VAL A 62 20.53 -10.32 -39.73
C VAL A 62 20.63 -10.76 -41.19
N ASP A 63 19.78 -10.25 -42.06
CA ASP A 63 19.82 -10.63 -43.52
C ASP A 63 21.15 -10.24 -44.15
N ALA A 64 21.64 -9.02 -43.91
CA ALA A 64 22.92 -8.59 -44.48
C ALA A 64 24.13 -9.39 -43.93
N ILE A 65 24.04 -9.88 -42.68
CA ILE A 65 25.06 -10.74 -42.10
C ILE A 65 25.06 -12.11 -42.79
N TYR A 66 23.90 -12.72 -43.02
CA TYR A 66 23.82 -14.05 -43.63
C TYR A 66 24.09 -14.01 -45.13
N GLU A 67 23.73 -12.96 -45.86
CA GLU A 67 24.10 -12.74 -47.25
C GLU A 67 25.63 -12.68 -47.47
N LYS A 68 26.34 -12.08 -46.50
CA LYS A 68 27.78 -11.88 -46.55
C LYS A 68 28.56 -12.91 -45.71
N LEU A 69 27.89 -13.91 -45.18
CA LEU A 69 28.45 -14.80 -44.17
C LEU A 69 29.83 -15.38 -44.49
N PRO A 70 30.18 -15.77 -45.77
CA PRO A 70 31.50 -16.26 -46.09
C PRO A 70 32.63 -15.23 -45.93
N ASP A 71 32.30 -13.94 -46.11
CA ASP A 71 33.26 -12.84 -46.17
C ASP A 71 33.17 -11.85 -45.01
N ILE A 72 32.41 -12.19 -43.94
CA ILE A 72 32.29 -11.30 -42.79
C ILE A 72 33.58 -11.21 -41.99
N ASP A 73 33.89 -10.00 -41.54
CA ASP A 73 35.00 -9.75 -40.60
C ASP A 73 34.58 -10.18 -39.17
N ALA A 74 34.68 -11.48 -38.91
CA ALA A 74 34.40 -12.10 -37.63
C ALA A 74 35.35 -13.27 -37.34
N LYS A 75 35.44 -13.64 -36.07
CA LYS A 75 36.24 -14.79 -35.68
C LYS A 75 35.73 -16.09 -36.32
N PRO A 76 36.60 -17.02 -36.79
CA PRO A 76 36.13 -18.28 -37.39
C PRO A 76 35.14 -19.07 -36.55
N ALA A 77 35.29 -19.02 -35.23
CA ALA A 77 34.35 -19.65 -34.30
C ALA A 77 32.94 -18.99 -34.31
N ALA A 78 32.86 -17.67 -34.53
CA ALA A 78 31.58 -16.96 -34.66
C ALA A 78 30.91 -17.29 -35.99
N ILE A 79 31.67 -17.31 -37.08
CA ILE A 79 31.18 -17.72 -38.42
C ILE A 79 30.58 -19.12 -38.36
N LYS A 80 31.30 -20.09 -37.77
CA LYS A 80 30.80 -21.47 -37.59
C LYS A 80 29.45 -21.51 -36.81
N LYS A 81 29.34 -20.72 -35.75
CA LYS A 81 28.09 -20.64 -34.93
C LYS A 81 26.95 -20.02 -35.72
N LEU A 82 27.23 -18.93 -36.43
CA LEU A 82 26.23 -18.28 -37.28
C LEU A 82 25.74 -19.22 -38.39
N THR A 83 26.66 -19.90 -39.09
CA THR A 83 26.29 -20.88 -40.14
C THR A 83 25.42 -22.00 -39.58
N ALA A 84 25.73 -22.51 -38.38
CA ALA A 84 24.95 -23.59 -37.76
C ALA A 84 23.63 -23.09 -37.15
N GLY A 85 23.52 -21.81 -36.89
CA GLY A 85 22.37 -21.20 -36.15
C GLY A 85 21.51 -20.30 -36.99
N GLU A 86 21.54 -20.35 -38.31
CA GLU A 86 20.75 -19.49 -39.20
C GLU A 86 19.24 -19.60 -38.91
N ASP A 87 18.72 -20.83 -38.85
CA ASP A 87 17.30 -21.07 -38.56
C ASP A 87 16.90 -20.49 -37.20
N ALA A 88 17.78 -20.63 -36.20
CA ALA A 88 17.54 -20.06 -34.87
C ALA A 88 17.54 -18.52 -34.88
N ALA A 89 18.43 -17.90 -35.67
CA ALA A 89 18.43 -16.45 -35.84
C ALA A 89 17.14 -15.95 -36.51
N ARG A 90 16.72 -16.60 -37.61
CA ARG A 90 15.49 -16.23 -38.32
C ARG A 90 14.25 -16.43 -37.51
N HIS A 91 14.17 -17.52 -36.75
CA HIS A 91 13.09 -17.76 -35.81
C HIS A 91 13.06 -16.71 -34.69
N SER A 92 14.24 -16.40 -34.13
CA SER A 92 14.36 -15.36 -33.09
C SER A 92 14.04 -13.97 -33.60
N TYR A 93 14.38 -13.65 -34.86
CA TYR A 93 13.97 -12.41 -35.51
C TYR A 93 12.44 -12.29 -35.60
N TRP A 94 11.78 -13.36 -36.03
CA TRP A 94 10.31 -13.41 -36.07
C TRP A 94 9.69 -13.24 -34.69
N LEU A 95 10.24 -13.90 -33.65
CA LEU A 95 9.75 -13.75 -32.27
C LEU A 95 9.95 -12.33 -31.71
N ALA A 96 11.06 -11.68 -32.06
CA ALA A 96 11.38 -10.32 -31.60
C ALA A 96 10.59 -9.23 -32.35
N THR A 97 9.98 -9.57 -33.49
CA THR A 97 9.25 -8.62 -34.33
C THR A 97 7.84 -8.43 -33.83
N ILE A 98 7.48 -7.19 -33.50
CA ILE A 98 6.12 -6.84 -33.06
C ILE A 98 5.17 -6.92 -34.25
N VAL A 99 4.06 -7.64 -34.09
CA VAL A 99 2.96 -7.70 -35.07
C VAL A 99 2.17 -6.39 -35.02
N THR A 100 2.24 -5.62 -36.10
CA THR A 100 1.59 -4.29 -36.19
C THR A 100 0.24 -4.32 -36.91
N ASP A 101 -0.09 -5.44 -37.53
CA ASP A 101 -1.32 -5.67 -38.33
C ASP A 101 -2.25 -6.70 -37.67
N ALA A 102 -2.17 -6.86 -36.37
CA ALA A 102 -3.10 -7.71 -35.64
C ALA A 102 -4.55 -7.26 -35.89
N PRO A 103 -5.50 -8.21 -36.11
CA PRO A 103 -6.88 -7.88 -36.45
C PRO A 103 -7.65 -7.37 -35.23
N LEU A 104 -7.29 -6.17 -34.77
CA LEU A 104 -7.91 -5.49 -33.63
C LEU A 104 -8.85 -4.40 -34.13
N SER A 105 -10.07 -4.38 -33.60
CA SER A 105 -10.94 -3.22 -33.69
C SER A 105 -10.70 -2.31 -32.51
N PHE A 106 -9.94 -1.25 -32.71
CA PHE A 106 -9.58 -0.31 -31.66
C PHE A 106 -9.72 1.14 -32.14
N ASP A 107 -10.61 1.90 -31.52
CA ASP A 107 -10.68 3.34 -31.70
C ASP A 107 -10.09 4.06 -30.48
N PRO A 108 -8.98 4.80 -30.64
CA PRO A 108 -8.40 5.59 -29.56
C PRO A 108 -9.37 6.62 -28.96
N ALA A 109 -10.34 7.11 -29.71
CA ALA A 109 -11.32 8.07 -29.21
C ALA A 109 -12.31 7.46 -28.22
N GLU A 110 -12.68 6.20 -28.43
CA GLU A 110 -13.54 5.45 -27.52
C GLU A 110 -12.80 4.97 -26.25
N ASN A 111 -11.49 4.86 -26.33
CA ASN A 111 -10.63 4.33 -25.26
C ASN A 111 -9.86 5.44 -24.50
N ARG A 112 -10.38 6.66 -24.50
CA ARG A 112 -9.79 7.76 -23.70
C ARG A 112 -9.88 7.42 -22.22
N VAL A 113 -8.77 7.63 -21.51
CA VAL A 113 -8.74 7.52 -20.06
C VAL A 113 -9.74 8.49 -19.45
N GLN A 114 -10.76 7.97 -18.82
CA GLN A 114 -11.72 8.75 -18.05
C GLN A 114 -11.22 8.88 -16.62
N LYS A 115 -11.55 10.03 -15.99
CA LYS A 115 -11.32 10.15 -14.55
C LYS A 115 -12.21 9.14 -13.82
N PRO A 116 -11.69 8.47 -12.77
CA PRO A 116 -12.51 7.57 -11.99
C PRO A 116 -13.72 8.32 -11.44
N THR A 117 -14.86 7.66 -11.48
CA THR A 117 -16.10 8.21 -10.91
C THR A 117 -16.05 8.09 -9.38
N PRO A 118 -16.82 8.92 -8.63
CA PRO A 118 -16.95 8.78 -7.18
C PRO A 118 -17.35 7.37 -6.73
N ALA A 119 -18.10 6.64 -7.55
CA ALA A 119 -18.46 5.24 -7.30
C ALA A 119 -17.26 4.28 -7.14
N ALA A 120 -16.07 4.66 -7.60
CA ALA A 120 -14.83 3.89 -7.37
C ALA A 120 -14.31 4.03 -5.93
N TYR A 121 -14.72 5.06 -5.18
CA TYR A 121 -14.22 5.33 -3.83
C TYR A 121 -14.45 4.18 -2.85
N PRO A 122 -15.68 3.62 -2.68
CA PRO A 122 -15.90 2.51 -1.75
C PRO A 122 -15.11 1.25 -2.13
N LEU A 123 -14.94 0.99 -3.43
CA LEU A 123 -14.15 -0.14 -3.89
C LEU A 123 -12.66 0.05 -3.55
N PHE A 124 -12.13 1.25 -3.71
CA PHE A 124 -10.74 1.54 -3.40
C PHE A 124 -10.46 1.52 -1.90
N LEU A 125 -11.43 1.95 -1.07
CA LEU A 125 -11.36 1.77 0.38
C LEU A 125 -11.32 0.29 0.76
N LYS A 126 -12.21 -0.51 0.22
CA LYS A 126 -12.26 -1.96 0.46
C LYS A 126 -10.96 -2.67 0.05
N LEU A 127 -10.27 -2.17 -0.98
CA LEU A 127 -8.99 -2.70 -1.46
C LEU A 127 -7.78 -2.04 -0.78
N GLU A 128 -8.01 -1.16 0.20
CA GLU A 128 -6.97 -0.42 0.94
C GLU A 128 -6.04 0.41 0.03
N PHE A 129 -6.56 0.92 -1.09
CA PHE A 129 -5.81 1.71 -2.06
C PHE A 129 -5.72 3.20 -1.68
N SER A 130 -5.40 3.52 -0.43
CA SER A 130 -5.36 4.89 0.13
C SER A 130 -4.53 5.85 -0.71
N LYS A 131 -3.35 5.42 -1.18
CA LYS A 131 -2.49 6.26 -2.05
C LYS A 131 -3.10 6.53 -3.43
N LEU A 132 -3.91 5.60 -3.95
CA LEU A 132 -4.61 5.81 -5.23
C LEU A 132 -5.82 6.72 -5.04
N ILE A 133 -6.54 6.61 -3.94
CA ILE A 133 -7.63 7.52 -3.56
C ILE A 133 -7.11 8.97 -3.55
N GLU A 134 -6.01 9.20 -2.83
CA GLU A 134 -5.35 10.51 -2.75
C GLU A 134 -4.87 11.00 -4.13
N LYS A 135 -4.11 10.17 -4.84
CA LYS A 135 -3.54 10.49 -6.17
C LYS A 135 -4.61 10.82 -7.22
N MET A 136 -5.76 10.16 -7.15
CA MET A 136 -6.87 10.36 -8.09
C MET A 136 -7.86 11.42 -7.62
N GLY A 137 -7.69 11.94 -6.40
CA GLY A 137 -8.59 12.93 -5.81
C GLY A 137 -10.02 12.38 -5.62
N LEU A 138 -10.13 11.07 -5.41
CA LEU A 138 -11.43 10.44 -5.18
C LEU A 138 -12.00 10.91 -3.84
N ARG A 139 -13.30 11.22 -3.84
CA ARG A 139 -14.07 11.55 -2.65
C ARG A 139 -15.33 10.72 -2.64
N PRO A 140 -15.89 10.43 -1.46
CA PRO A 140 -17.20 9.79 -1.39
C PRO A 140 -18.22 10.64 -2.15
N GLU A 141 -19.16 10.00 -2.82
CA GLU A 141 -20.35 10.69 -3.28
C GLU A 141 -21.06 11.27 -2.04
N GLU A 142 -21.54 12.52 -2.12
CA GLU A 142 -22.44 13.09 -1.11
C GLU A 142 -23.81 12.40 -1.19
N THR A 143 -23.84 11.07 -1.16
CA THR A 143 -25.04 10.28 -0.98
C THR A 143 -25.20 10.08 0.52
N ALA A 144 -26.43 10.21 0.99
CA ALA A 144 -26.80 10.00 2.37
C ALA A 144 -26.09 8.77 2.96
N PRO A 145 -25.58 8.84 4.21
CA PRO A 145 -24.80 7.78 4.81
C PRO A 145 -25.56 6.47 4.72
N ALA A 146 -24.91 5.46 4.09
CA ALA A 146 -25.37 4.09 4.20
C ALA A 146 -25.33 3.74 5.69
N ASP A 147 -26.46 3.41 6.25
CA ASP A 147 -26.69 3.14 7.67
C ASP A 147 -25.99 4.18 8.57
N ALA A 148 -26.66 5.31 8.74
CA ALA A 148 -26.28 6.27 9.77
C ALA A 148 -26.10 5.48 11.06
N ALA A 149 -24.87 5.54 11.63
CA ALA A 149 -24.71 5.14 13.02
C ALA A 149 -25.87 5.73 13.81
N PRO A 150 -26.51 4.96 14.69
CA PRO A 150 -27.65 5.46 15.43
C PRO A 150 -27.29 6.83 15.98
N ASP A 151 -28.22 7.76 15.89
CA ASP A 151 -28.04 9.17 16.28
C ASP A 151 -27.90 9.21 17.82
N VAL A 152 -26.72 8.75 18.29
CA VAL A 152 -26.40 8.70 19.72
C VAL A 152 -25.90 10.07 20.10
N THR A 153 -26.66 10.74 20.98
CA THR A 153 -26.21 11.99 21.54
C THR A 153 -25.06 11.73 22.53
N VAL A 154 -23.85 12.08 22.15
CA VAL A 154 -22.67 11.97 23.03
C VAL A 154 -22.54 13.24 23.82
N THR A 155 -22.53 13.11 25.16
CA THR A 155 -22.19 14.20 26.06
C THR A 155 -20.71 14.09 26.45
N ALA A 156 -19.88 14.95 25.87
CA ALA A 156 -18.45 15.01 26.20
C ALA A 156 -18.22 15.91 27.42
N GLU A 157 -17.44 15.42 28.38
CA GLU A 157 -17.10 16.13 29.61
C GLU A 157 -15.62 16.00 29.93
N CYS A 158 -14.93 17.14 30.10
CA CYS A 158 -13.57 17.15 30.63
C CYS A 158 -13.63 17.14 32.17
N VAL A 159 -13.23 16.02 32.76
CA VAL A 159 -13.30 15.80 34.22
C VAL A 159 -12.01 16.30 34.87
N THR A 160 -12.11 17.35 35.66
CA THR A 160 -10.98 18.02 36.30
C THR A 160 -10.93 17.80 37.81
N GLU A 161 -12.05 17.55 38.45
CA GLU A 161 -12.19 17.46 39.91
C GLU A 161 -12.28 16.00 40.36
N GLU A 162 -11.66 15.69 41.51
CA GLU A 162 -11.60 14.33 42.03
C GLU A 162 -12.96 13.75 42.38
N ASP A 163 -13.86 14.55 42.99
CA ASP A 163 -15.22 14.12 43.35
C ASP A 163 -16.01 13.74 42.07
N ARG A 164 -15.86 14.54 41.02
CA ARG A 164 -16.53 14.24 39.73
C ARG A 164 -15.96 12.98 39.07
N ALA A 165 -14.65 12.78 39.17
CA ALA A 165 -14.01 11.55 38.65
C ALA A 165 -14.56 10.31 39.37
N GLN A 166 -14.77 10.37 40.68
CA GLN A 166 -15.36 9.26 41.43
C GLN A 166 -16.79 8.95 40.98
N GLU A 167 -17.61 9.97 40.76
CA GLU A 167 -18.97 9.78 40.21
C GLU A 167 -18.94 9.10 38.83
N VAL A 168 -18.03 9.53 37.93
CA VAL A 168 -17.85 8.94 36.61
C VAL A 168 -17.39 7.49 36.71
N LEU A 169 -16.43 7.19 37.58
CA LEU A 169 -15.97 5.81 37.82
C LEU A 169 -17.10 4.90 38.34
N GLU A 170 -18.01 5.42 39.15
CA GLU A 170 -19.18 4.67 39.61
C GLU A 170 -20.16 4.36 38.47
N LEU A 171 -20.30 5.26 37.47
CA LEU A 171 -21.05 5.00 36.25
C LEU A 171 -20.37 3.92 35.42
N PHE A 172 -19.05 3.99 35.27
CA PHE A 172 -18.26 3.00 34.52
C PHE A 172 -18.34 1.60 35.15
N ARG A 173 -18.38 1.46 36.45
CA ARG A 173 -18.57 0.16 37.16
C ARG A 173 -19.93 -0.45 36.86
N LYS A 174 -20.94 0.37 36.62
CA LYS A 174 -22.32 -0.07 36.33
C LYS A 174 -22.56 -0.33 34.85
N ALA A 175 -21.74 0.22 33.96
CA ALA A 175 -21.85 0.03 32.54
C ALA A 175 -21.52 -1.43 32.14
N ASP A 176 -22.11 -1.91 31.07
CA ASP A 176 -21.77 -3.22 30.52
C ASP A 176 -20.29 -3.29 30.14
N HIS A 177 -19.80 -2.22 29.52
CA HIS A 177 -18.38 -2.00 29.23
C HIS A 177 -18.08 -0.51 29.02
N VAL A 178 -16.79 -0.17 29.06
CA VAL A 178 -16.27 1.18 28.81
C VAL A 178 -15.28 1.09 27.65
N THR A 179 -15.46 1.90 26.63
CA THR A 179 -14.48 2.03 25.56
C THR A 179 -13.41 3.02 26.01
N VAL A 180 -12.14 2.62 25.97
CA VAL A 180 -11.04 3.44 26.46
C VAL A 180 -10.00 3.70 25.36
N LEU A 181 -9.65 4.98 25.20
CA LEU A 181 -8.51 5.44 24.44
C LEU A 181 -7.54 6.15 25.38
N ALA A 182 -6.30 5.69 25.45
CA ALA A 182 -5.25 6.32 26.24
C ALA A 182 -4.16 6.87 25.33
N LEU A 183 -3.61 8.04 25.66
CA LEU A 183 -2.39 8.53 25.04
C LEU A 183 -1.20 7.64 25.45
N PRO A 184 -0.19 7.47 24.57
CA PRO A 184 0.90 6.53 24.79
C PRO A 184 1.71 6.77 26.09
N ASP A 185 1.73 8.01 26.56
CA ASP A 185 2.41 8.44 27.81
C ASP A 185 1.47 8.48 29.02
N LEU A 186 0.22 8.05 28.87
CA LEU A 186 -0.84 8.12 29.87
C LEU A 186 -1.18 9.54 30.37
N SER A 187 -0.79 10.58 29.65
CA SER A 187 -1.11 11.97 30.00
C SER A 187 -2.57 12.36 29.71
N GLY A 188 -3.26 11.56 28.90
CA GLY A 188 -4.67 11.75 28.56
C GLY A 188 -5.40 10.44 28.36
N ILE A 189 -6.62 10.37 28.89
CA ILE A 189 -7.52 9.23 28.74
C ILE A 189 -8.87 9.74 28.30
N ILE A 190 -9.45 9.11 27.29
CA ILE A 190 -10.87 9.28 26.90
C ILE A 190 -11.55 7.97 27.18
N ALA A 191 -12.67 8.02 27.88
CA ALA A 191 -13.41 6.83 28.26
C ALA A 191 -14.91 7.05 28.02
N ASP A 192 -15.49 6.20 27.17
CA ASP A 192 -16.87 6.29 26.74
C ASP A 192 -17.67 5.12 27.29
N CYS A 193 -18.86 5.38 27.80
CA CYS A 193 -19.81 4.33 28.12
C CYS A 193 -21.23 4.69 27.67
N ASP A 194 -21.99 3.66 27.34
CA ASP A 194 -23.43 3.78 27.14
C ASP A 194 -24.11 3.93 28.51
N THR A 195 -24.87 5.00 28.68
CA THR A 195 -25.62 5.26 29.91
C THR A 195 -27.07 4.80 29.83
N GLY A 196 -27.47 4.19 28.69
CA GLY A 196 -28.85 3.82 28.36
C GLY A 196 -29.63 4.97 27.73
N ALA A 197 -30.83 4.66 27.21
CA ALA A 197 -31.74 5.64 26.61
C ALA A 197 -31.11 6.53 25.51
N ASP A 198 -30.36 5.94 24.59
CA ASP A 198 -29.73 6.61 23.44
C ASP A 198 -28.74 7.73 23.83
N THR A 199 -28.19 7.69 25.02
CA THR A 199 -27.18 8.65 25.51
C THR A 199 -25.87 7.91 25.84
N ALA A 200 -24.76 8.49 25.46
CA ALA A 200 -23.43 8.04 25.85
C ALA A 200 -22.70 9.15 26.59
N LEU A 201 -21.93 8.78 27.60
CA LEU A 201 -21.01 9.67 28.29
C LEU A 201 -19.61 9.46 27.72
N SER A 202 -18.99 10.54 27.24
CA SER A 202 -17.56 10.60 26.91
C SER A 202 -16.84 11.42 27.98
N ALA A 203 -16.11 10.78 28.83
CA ALA A 203 -15.33 11.43 29.87
C ALA A 203 -13.86 11.56 29.44
N GLU A 204 -13.34 12.76 29.50
CA GLU A 204 -11.97 13.10 29.12
C GLU A 204 -11.19 13.47 30.40
N PHE A 205 -10.07 12.79 30.61
CA PHE A 205 -9.17 13.03 31.72
C PHE A 205 -7.80 13.42 31.18
N PHE A 206 -7.28 14.57 31.62
CA PHE A 206 -5.94 15.04 31.23
C PHE A 206 -5.12 15.33 32.47
N PHE A 207 -3.90 14.78 32.54
CA PHE A 207 -2.99 14.96 33.65
C PHE A 207 -2.78 16.42 34.05
N GLU A 208 -2.60 17.30 33.05
CA GLU A 208 -2.36 18.73 33.29
C GLU A 208 -3.57 19.49 33.84
N ARG A 209 -4.78 18.94 33.73
CA ARG A 209 -6.04 19.58 34.12
C ARG A 209 -6.67 18.95 35.34
N TYR A 210 -6.27 17.74 35.69
CA TYR A 210 -6.85 17.00 36.80
C TYR A 210 -6.25 17.45 38.15
N THR A 211 -7.09 17.79 39.09
CA THR A 211 -6.66 18.35 40.41
C THR A 211 -6.47 17.29 41.51
N GLY A 212 -6.93 16.03 41.27
CA GLY A 212 -6.78 14.92 42.19
C GLY A 212 -5.48 14.11 41.97
N ASP A 213 -5.39 12.95 42.62
CA ASP A 213 -4.30 12.00 42.41
C ASP A 213 -4.47 11.25 41.09
N TRP A 214 -3.62 11.57 40.12
CA TRP A 214 -3.65 10.97 38.78
C TRP A 214 -3.42 9.46 38.79
N ASN A 215 -2.47 8.98 39.59
CA ASN A 215 -2.18 7.55 39.71
C ASN A 215 -3.33 6.80 40.38
N ALA A 216 -3.97 7.38 41.38
CA ALA A 216 -5.17 6.82 41.98
C ALA A 216 -6.33 6.72 40.98
N LEU A 217 -6.56 7.75 40.16
CA LEU A 217 -7.55 7.75 39.10
C LEU A 217 -7.26 6.62 38.08
N LEU A 218 -6.01 6.53 37.59
CA LEU A 218 -5.64 5.48 36.62
C LEU A 218 -5.77 4.07 37.23
N ASN A 219 -5.34 3.88 38.48
CA ASN A 219 -5.50 2.59 39.17
C ASN A 219 -6.97 2.21 39.33
N ALA A 220 -7.85 3.15 39.62
CA ALA A 220 -9.30 2.90 39.69
C ALA A 220 -9.91 2.59 38.33
N LEU A 221 -9.55 3.34 37.30
CA LEU A 221 -10.07 3.11 35.93
C LEU A 221 -9.60 1.77 35.36
N PHE A 222 -8.33 1.40 35.59
CA PHE A 222 -7.75 0.16 35.05
C PHE A 222 -7.82 -1.03 36.04
N ALA A 223 -8.66 -0.95 37.08
CA ALA A 223 -8.96 -2.06 37.98
C ALA A 223 -9.89 -3.10 37.31
N ALA A 224 -10.00 -4.28 37.92
CA ALA A 224 -10.76 -5.41 37.37
C ALA A 224 -12.29 -5.20 37.37
N ASP A 225 -12.80 -4.34 38.23
CA ASP A 225 -14.24 -4.07 38.43
C ASP A 225 -14.85 -3.18 37.32
N ILE A 226 -14.02 -2.53 36.48
CA ILE A 226 -14.46 -1.83 35.28
C ILE A 226 -14.10 -2.67 34.06
N LYS A 227 -15.09 -3.09 33.29
CA LYS A 227 -14.90 -3.85 32.05
C LYS A 227 -14.53 -2.91 30.91
N LYS A 228 -13.42 -3.15 30.24
CA LYS A 228 -12.87 -2.26 29.22
C LYS A 228 -12.77 -2.90 27.84
N VAL A 229 -13.06 -2.10 26.82
CA VAL A 229 -12.78 -2.36 25.41
C VAL A 229 -11.78 -1.32 24.94
N SER A 230 -10.77 -1.72 24.20
CA SER A 230 -9.80 -0.80 23.63
C SER A 230 -9.23 -1.32 22.32
N HIS A 231 -8.37 -0.53 21.71
CA HIS A 231 -7.61 -0.90 20.52
C HIS A 231 -6.15 -1.08 20.89
N ASN A 232 -5.54 -2.20 20.45
CA ASN A 232 -4.14 -2.53 20.77
C ASN A 232 -3.85 -2.59 22.27
N VAL A 233 -4.68 -3.33 22.98
CA VAL A 233 -4.67 -3.46 24.46
C VAL A 233 -3.30 -3.89 24.99
N LYS A 234 -2.57 -4.71 24.25
CA LYS A 234 -1.25 -5.21 24.67
C LYS A 234 -0.26 -4.09 24.97
N ASP A 235 -0.21 -3.06 24.13
CA ASP A 235 0.73 -1.95 24.31
C ASP A 235 0.27 -1.05 25.46
N LEU A 236 -1.03 -0.81 25.60
CA LEU A 236 -1.59 -0.09 26.74
C LEU A 236 -1.31 -0.81 28.07
N MET A 237 -1.55 -2.13 28.13
CA MET A 237 -1.24 -2.93 29.33
C MET A 237 0.25 -2.85 29.70
N ARG A 238 1.13 -2.93 28.71
CA ARG A 238 2.57 -2.79 28.93
C ARG A 238 2.89 -1.43 29.57
N THR A 239 2.39 -0.34 28.99
CA THR A 239 2.63 1.01 29.53
C THR A 239 2.10 1.15 30.95
N LEU A 240 0.91 0.65 31.25
CA LEU A 240 0.35 0.66 32.59
C LEU A 240 1.24 -0.08 33.60
N LEU A 241 1.65 -1.32 33.28
CA LEU A 241 2.49 -2.15 34.14
C LEU A 241 3.89 -1.55 34.34
N GLU A 242 4.50 -0.98 33.33
CA GLU A 242 5.79 -0.28 33.40
C GLU A 242 5.73 0.92 34.34
N ASN A 243 4.55 1.55 34.47
CA ASN A 243 4.30 2.64 35.40
C ASN A 243 3.79 2.17 36.79
N GLY A 244 3.74 0.87 37.04
CA GLY A 244 3.29 0.31 38.33
C GLY A 244 1.79 0.45 38.56
N LEU A 245 1.00 0.59 37.50
CA LEU A 245 -0.44 0.77 37.54
C LEU A 245 -1.18 -0.55 37.32
N ASN A 246 -2.46 -0.61 37.70
CA ASN A 246 -3.35 -1.70 37.35
C ASN A 246 -3.51 -1.81 35.85
N ALA A 247 -3.64 -3.04 35.34
CA ALA A 247 -3.86 -3.32 33.90
C ALA A 247 -4.85 -4.47 33.75
N GLU A 248 -6.00 -4.35 34.40
CA GLU A 248 -7.01 -5.41 34.50
C GLU A 248 -8.33 -4.99 33.85
N GLY A 249 -9.29 -5.91 33.77
CA GLY A 249 -10.64 -5.63 33.29
C GLY A 249 -10.79 -5.45 31.78
N PHE A 250 -9.73 -5.66 30.99
CA PHE A 250 -9.84 -5.65 29.52
C PHE A 250 -10.56 -6.91 29.03
N MET A 251 -11.69 -6.73 28.36
CA MET A 251 -12.50 -7.82 27.85
C MET A 251 -12.44 -7.97 26.33
N PHE A 252 -12.05 -6.94 25.62
CA PHE A 252 -12.00 -6.98 24.15
C PHE A 252 -10.93 -6.02 23.59
N ASP A 253 -10.24 -6.47 22.54
CA ASP A 253 -9.26 -5.71 21.77
C ASP A 253 -9.68 -5.72 20.30
N THR A 254 -10.00 -4.55 19.76
CA THR A 254 -10.46 -4.44 18.36
C THR A 254 -9.37 -4.77 17.34
N ALA A 255 -8.09 -4.53 17.64
CA ALA A 255 -6.99 -4.93 16.76
C ALA A 255 -6.82 -6.44 16.73
N LEU A 256 -6.88 -7.10 17.91
CA LEU A 256 -6.80 -8.56 18.00
C LEU A 256 -8.01 -9.25 17.36
N ALA A 257 -9.21 -8.69 17.54
CA ALA A 257 -10.42 -9.21 16.90
C ALA A 257 -10.31 -9.12 15.38
N ALA A 258 -9.83 -8.01 14.85
CA ALA A 258 -9.61 -7.83 13.40
C ALA A 258 -8.56 -8.83 12.87
N TYR A 259 -7.48 -9.07 13.63
CA TYR A 259 -6.49 -10.09 13.29
C TYR A 259 -7.12 -11.50 13.19
N LEU A 260 -8.01 -11.84 14.11
CA LEU A 260 -8.69 -13.15 14.10
C LEU A 260 -9.66 -13.31 12.93
N VAL A 261 -10.23 -12.21 12.44
CA VAL A 261 -11.12 -12.21 11.27
C VAL A 261 -10.31 -12.28 9.97
N ASP A 262 -9.22 -11.55 9.87
CA ASP A 262 -8.31 -11.56 8.70
C ASP A 262 -6.85 -11.41 9.13
N ALA A 263 -6.16 -12.54 9.27
CA ALA A 263 -4.75 -12.59 9.65
C ALA A 263 -3.78 -12.14 8.53
N THR A 264 -4.28 -11.87 7.33
CA THR A 264 -3.46 -11.56 6.16
C THR A 264 -3.24 -10.06 5.93
N SER A 265 -4.06 -9.21 6.53
CA SER A 265 -4.02 -7.76 6.36
C SER A 265 -2.67 -7.11 6.79
N GLY A 266 -2.02 -7.67 7.81
CA GLY A 266 -0.72 -7.19 8.29
C GLY A 266 -0.75 -5.82 9.00
N LYS A 267 -1.86 -5.10 8.97
CA LYS A 267 -2.10 -3.82 9.68
C LYS A 267 -3.54 -3.75 10.17
N TYR A 268 -3.69 -3.41 11.44
CA TYR A 268 -4.99 -3.37 12.11
C TYR A 268 -5.22 -1.99 12.78
N GLU A 269 -4.77 -0.92 12.11
CA GLU A 269 -4.97 0.44 12.57
C GLU A 269 -6.46 0.81 12.63
N ILE A 270 -6.89 1.48 13.69
CA ILE A 270 -8.30 1.80 13.94
C ILE A 270 -8.96 2.54 12.77
N GLY A 271 -8.24 3.49 12.14
CA GLY A 271 -8.74 4.23 10.99
C GLY A 271 -8.98 3.36 9.76
N GLN A 272 -8.12 2.35 9.53
CA GLN A 272 -8.27 1.40 8.43
C GLN A 272 -9.45 0.45 8.68
N LEU A 273 -9.57 -0.05 9.92
CA LEU A 273 -10.70 -0.89 10.32
C LEU A 273 -12.02 -0.13 10.17
N PHE A 274 -12.06 1.11 10.67
CA PHE A 274 -13.24 1.96 10.55
C PHE A 274 -13.64 2.17 9.09
N ALA A 275 -12.69 2.56 8.23
CA ALA A 275 -12.94 2.76 6.81
C ALA A 275 -13.41 1.47 6.11
N GLY A 276 -12.86 0.32 6.48
CA GLY A 276 -13.24 -0.98 5.93
C GLY A 276 -14.67 -1.40 6.29
N TYR A 277 -15.08 -1.19 7.54
CA TYR A 277 -16.40 -1.60 8.01
C TYR A 277 -17.50 -0.58 7.69
N PHE A 278 -17.20 0.72 7.81
CA PHE A 278 -18.20 1.78 7.63
C PHE A 278 -18.16 2.48 6.29
N GLN A 279 -17.20 2.14 5.41
CA GLN A 279 -17.01 2.72 4.07
C GLN A 279 -16.89 4.25 4.07
N THR A 280 -16.39 4.79 5.17
CA THR A 280 -16.11 6.21 5.37
C THR A 280 -14.80 6.38 6.13
N GLU A 281 -14.15 7.51 6.00
CA GLU A 281 -12.94 7.80 6.75
C GLU A 281 -13.26 8.20 8.18
N LEU A 282 -12.48 7.70 9.14
CA LEU A 282 -12.52 8.22 10.50
C LEU A 282 -12.09 9.68 10.47
N VAL A 283 -12.93 10.55 11.03
CA VAL A 283 -12.57 11.97 11.21
C VAL A 283 -11.28 12.01 12.02
N LYS A 284 -10.23 12.61 11.46
CA LYS A 284 -8.96 12.75 12.20
C LYS A 284 -9.28 13.51 13.48
N PRO A 285 -8.80 13.02 14.63
CA PRO A 285 -8.96 13.75 15.87
C PRO A 285 -8.40 15.17 15.64
N VAL A 286 -9.22 16.18 15.94
CA VAL A 286 -8.74 17.54 16.04
C VAL A 286 -7.58 17.48 17.00
N HIS A 287 -6.41 17.99 16.60
CA HIS A 287 -5.23 18.01 17.45
C HIS A 287 -5.68 18.56 18.81
N LEU A 288 -5.54 17.74 19.84
CA LEU A 288 -5.64 18.19 21.22
C LEU A 288 -4.38 19.05 21.43
N GLU A 289 -4.46 20.32 21.05
CA GLU A 289 -3.48 21.35 21.40
C GLU A 289 -3.72 21.82 22.83
#